data_a207f0d294085001220bf8dcac125750
#
_entry.id   a207f0d294085001220bf8dcac125750
#
_cell.length_a   1.000
_cell.length_b   1.000
_cell.length_c   1.000
_cell.angle_alpha   90.00
_cell.angle_beta   90.00
_cell.angle_gamma   90.00
#
_symmetry.space_group_name_H-M   'P 1'
#
loop_
_entity.id
_entity.type
_entity.pdbx_description
1 polymer ?
#
loop_
_entity_poly.entity_id
_entity_poly.type
_entity_poly.pdbx_seq_one_letter_code
_entity_poly.pdbx_strand_id
1 'polypeptide(L)'
;MDDHTIDSESTEKQYNVAMVDRAMKILDYMLKSESTAGISQLAKYLDLPKANVFRIISTLEKWGMVERDPLFENEYRLGKALIVYGQKAKKDINLLSVAKPVLKEIAQDIGETANIGVLHENQIVILHSEQGEASILVSILPPTCSLHNSSLGKVFLANMPDSDIKGYFTQTTFERQTANTITSYDEFSKQKDQIITDGYSLEKEEWEYGLSCIAVPIKDSTGHLLAALSVSGPSSRMELKNYDTIIARLKQGADEIINRLSTER
;
A
#
# COMPACT_ATOMS: atom_id res chain seq x y z
N MET A 1 -45.45 -7.36 31.03
CA MET A 1 -44.92 -6.30 30.10
C MET A 1 -43.52 -6.73 29.81
N ASP A 2 -43.37 -7.48 28.72
CA ASP A 2 -42.15 -8.20 28.39
C ASP A 2 -41.27 -7.27 27.56
N ASP A 3 -40.08 -7.03 28.09
CA ASP A 3 -39.03 -6.23 27.48
C ASP A 3 -38.20 -7.17 26.55
N HIS A 4 -38.51 -7.15 25.25
CA HIS A 4 -37.78 -7.87 24.24
C HIS A 4 -36.61 -7.01 23.78
N THR A 5 -35.49 -7.10 24.48
CA THR A 5 -34.18 -6.69 23.98
C THR A 5 -33.78 -7.65 22.86
N ILE A 6 -33.81 -7.18 21.62
CA ILE A 6 -33.30 -7.89 20.43
C ILE A 6 -31.81 -7.75 20.42
N ASP A 7 -31.10 -8.78 20.84
CA ASP A 7 -29.66 -8.96 20.59
C ASP A 7 -29.45 -9.19 19.09
N SER A 8 -29.01 -8.17 18.39
CA SER A 8 -28.55 -8.28 16.99
C SER A 8 -27.04 -8.48 16.93
N GLU A 9 -26.52 -9.58 17.45
CA GLU A 9 -25.27 -10.14 17.01
C GLU A 9 -25.50 -10.91 15.71
N SER A 10 -25.40 -10.22 14.57
CA SER A 10 -25.29 -10.85 13.26
C SER A 10 -23.88 -11.46 13.13
N THR A 11 -23.78 -12.72 13.52
CA THR A 11 -22.62 -13.57 13.20
C THR A 11 -22.60 -13.73 11.67
N GLU A 12 -21.81 -12.93 10.96
CA GLU A 12 -21.48 -13.21 9.57
C GLU A 12 -20.87 -14.61 9.52
N LYS A 13 -21.60 -15.56 8.94
CA LYS A 13 -21.07 -16.89 8.65
C LYS A 13 -19.92 -16.72 7.66
N GLN A 14 -18.70 -16.76 8.16
CA GLN A 14 -17.47 -16.70 7.38
C GLN A 14 -17.40 -17.98 6.54
N TYR A 15 -17.85 -17.90 5.28
CA TYR A 15 -17.73 -18.99 4.31
C TYR A 15 -16.27 -19.10 3.88
N ASN A 16 -15.50 -19.91 4.59
CA ASN A 16 -14.08 -20.13 4.28
C ASN A 16 -13.85 -21.55 3.73
N VAL A 17 -13.35 -21.65 2.50
CA VAL A 17 -12.88 -22.91 1.92
C VAL A 17 -11.42 -23.12 2.33
N ALA A 18 -11.20 -23.92 3.36
CA ALA A 18 -9.90 -24.10 4.00
C ALA A 18 -8.73 -24.37 3.03
N MET A 19 -8.97 -25.07 1.91
CA MET A 19 -7.91 -25.36 0.94
C MET A 19 -7.52 -24.10 0.14
N VAL A 20 -8.49 -23.25 -0.20
CA VAL A 20 -8.24 -21.97 -0.88
C VAL A 20 -7.49 -21.01 0.05
N ASP A 21 -7.95 -20.90 1.31
CA ASP A 21 -7.28 -20.10 2.33
C ASP A 21 -5.81 -20.52 2.51
N ARG A 22 -5.53 -21.82 2.57
CA ARG A 22 -4.15 -22.34 2.66
C ARG A 22 -3.31 -21.99 1.44
N ALA A 23 -3.89 -22.05 0.24
CA ALA A 23 -3.20 -21.66 -0.99
C ALA A 23 -2.84 -20.17 -0.97
N MET A 24 -3.77 -19.31 -0.53
CA MET A 24 -3.51 -17.86 -0.39
C MET A 24 -2.45 -17.57 0.67
N LYS A 25 -2.47 -18.28 1.81
CA LYS A 25 -1.43 -18.15 2.85
C LYS A 25 -0.03 -18.53 2.35
N ILE A 26 0.08 -19.49 1.43
CA ILE A 26 1.37 -19.80 0.78
C ILE A 26 1.85 -18.64 -0.07
N LEU A 27 0.97 -18.05 -0.89
CA LEU A 27 1.32 -16.91 -1.73
C LEU A 27 1.71 -15.69 -0.88
N ASP A 28 0.96 -15.42 0.20
CA ASP A 28 1.25 -14.34 1.15
C ASP A 28 2.59 -14.55 1.89
N TYR A 29 2.88 -15.78 2.28
CA TYR A 29 4.19 -16.11 2.87
C TYR A 29 5.34 -15.81 1.89
N MET A 30 5.22 -16.23 0.61
CA MET A 30 6.22 -15.96 -0.41
C MET A 30 6.33 -14.47 -0.78
N LEU A 31 5.23 -13.73 -0.67
CA LEU A 31 5.22 -12.27 -0.89
C LEU A 31 6.01 -11.52 0.19
N LYS A 32 5.91 -11.99 1.45
CA LYS A 32 6.56 -11.36 2.62
C LYS A 32 8.00 -11.82 2.82
N SER A 33 8.38 -12.96 2.25
CA SER A 33 9.75 -13.46 2.34
C SER A 33 10.61 -12.91 1.21
N GLU A 34 11.82 -12.49 1.52
CA GLU A 34 12.80 -12.05 0.51
C GLU A 34 13.41 -13.19 -0.29
N SER A 35 13.07 -14.44 0.04
CA SER A 35 13.68 -15.65 -0.52
C SER A 35 12.62 -16.65 -0.98
N THR A 36 13.10 -17.67 -1.69
CA THR A 36 12.34 -18.86 -2.06
C THR A 36 11.85 -19.64 -0.84
N ALA A 37 10.87 -20.51 -1.02
CA ALA A 37 10.32 -21.32 0.06
C ALA A 37 10.24 -22.81 -0.33
N GLY A 38 10.80 -23.66 0.51
CA GLY A 38 10.70 -25.11 0.39
C GLY A 38 9.43 -25.68 1.03
N ILE A 39 8.99 -26.87 0.56
CA ILE A 39 7.81 -27.57 1.11
C ILE A 39 7.90 -27.78 2.62
N SER A 40 9.08 -28.08 3.15
CA SER A 40 9.26 -28.30 4.60
C SER A 40 9.02 -27.05 5.43
N GLN A 41 9.45 -25.90 4.92
CA GLN A 41 9.27 -24.60 5.55
C GLN A 41 7.81 -24.18 5.54
N LEU A 42 7.14 -24.32 4.38
CA LEU A 42 5.71 -24.05 4.24
C LEU A 42 4.85 -24.99 5.08
N ALA A 43 5.24 -26.27 5.20
CA ALA A 43 4.56 -27.24 6.05
C ALA A 43 4.60 -26.83 7.54
N LYS A 44 5.74 -26.32 7.99
CA LYS A 44 5.90 -25.78 9.35
C LYS A 44 5.07 -24.51 9.54
N TYR A 45 5.09 -23.61 8.57
CA TYR A 45 4.33 -22.35 8.63
C TYR A 45 2.82 -22.57 8.71
N LEU A 46 2.29 -23.53 7.92
CA LEU A 46 0.84 -23.81 7.83
C LEU A 46 0.37 -24.85 8.87
N ASP A 47 1.29 -25.45 9.64
CA ASP A 47 1.01 -26.59 10.51
C ASP A 47 0.30 -27.74 9.77
N LEU A 48 0.89 -28.17 8.63
CA LEU A 48 0.33 -29.19 7.76
C LEU A 48 1.34 -30.28 7.41
N PRO A 49 0.87 -31.53 7.15
CA PRO A 49 1.72 -32.56 6.56
C PRO A 49 2.30 -32.12 5.21
N LYS A 50 3.58 -32.43 4.97
CA LYS A 50 4.27 -32.10 3.71
C LYS A 50 3.51 -32.54 2.45
N ALA A 51 2.86 -33.70 2.50
CA ALA A 51 2.06 -34.21 1.38
C ALA A 51 0.89 -33.29 1.01
N ASN A 52 0.25 -32.66 2.00
CA ASN A 52 -0.82 -31.71 1.76
C ASN A 52 -0.29 -30.41 1.15
N VAL A 53 0.83 -29.88 1.66
CA VAL A 53 1.47 -28.69 1.10
C VAL A 53 1.94 -28.95 -0.33
N PHE A 54 2.53 -30.13 -0.60
CA PHE A 54 2.92 -30.53 -1.95
C PHE A 54 1.75 -30.49 -2.93
N ARG A 55 0.55 -30.98 -2.53
CA ARG A 55 -0.66 -30.94 -3.38
C ARG A 55 -1.11 -29.52 -3.67
N ILE A 56 -1.03 -28.61 -2.69
CA ILE A 56 -1.38 -27.19 -2.88
C ILE A 56 -0.36 -26.54 -3.83
N ILE A 57 0.93 -26.71 -3.58
CA ILE A 57 2.01 -26.18 -4.43
C ILE A 57 1.89 -26.69 -5.86
N SER A 58 1.67 -28.01 -6.07
CA SER A 58 1.47 -28.58 -7.42
C SER A 58 0.27 -27.97 -8.14
N THR A 59 -0.78 -27.62 -7.40
CA THR A 59 -1.93 -26.91 -7.98
C THR A 59 -1.59 -25.49 -8.37
N LEU A 60 -0.93 -24.74 -7.48
CA LEU A 60 -0.47 -23.37 -7.75
C LEU A 60 0.55 -23.33 -8.90
N GLU A 61 1.46 -24.31 -8.97
CA GLU A 61 2.44 -24.48 -10.06
C GLU A 61 1.73 -24.71 -11.40
N LYS A 62 0.71 -25.59 -11.43
CA LYS A 62 -0.11 -25.83 -12.63
C LYS A 62 -0.77 -24.55 -13.16
N TRP A 63 -1.17 -23.65 -12.27
CA TRP A 63 -1.76 -22.35 -12.63
C TRP A 63 -0.71 -21.25 -12.85
N GLY A 64 0.59 -21.54 -12.71
CA GLY A 64 1.67 -20.57 -12.83
C GLY A 64 1.71 -19.52 -11.74
N MET A 65 0.97 -19.73 -10.63
CA MET A 65 0.97 -18.83 -9.46
C MET A 65 2.26 -18.96 -8.63
N VAL A 66 2.85 -20.17 -8.65
CA VAL A 66 4.21 -20.44 -8.17
C VAL A 66 5.00 -21.14 -9.25
N GLU A 67 6.31 -21.04 -9.21
CA GLU A 67 7.23 -21.75 -10.08
C GLU A 67 8.43 -22.25 -9.26
N ARG A 68 9.09 -23.31 -9.76
CA ARG A 68 10.34 -23.82 -9.15
C ARG A 68 11.43 -22.79 -9.33
N ASP A 69 12.22 -22.60 -8.28
CA ASP A 69 13.38 -21.73 -8.39
C ASP A 69 14.45 -22.38 -9.29
N PRO A 70 15.03 -21.64 -10.25
CA PRO A 70 16.03 -22.19 -11.16
C PRO A 70 17.41 -22.42 -10.50
N LEU A 71 17.65 -21.82 -9.34
CA LEU A 71 18.95 -21.85 -8.66
C LEU A 71 18.94 -22.79 -7.44
N PHE A 72 17.78 -22.95 -6.79
CA PHE A 72 17.65 -23.74 -5.57
C PHE A 72 16.72 -24.94 -5.80
N GLU A 73 17.31 -26.14 -5.79
CA GLU A 73 16.57 -27.39 -5.95
C GLU A 73 15.53 -27.57 -4.83
N ASN A 74 14.31 -27.98 -5.19
CA ASN A 74 13.18 -28.19 -4.30
C ASN A 74 12.62 -26.92 -3.61
N GLU A 75 12.96 -25.73 -4.11
CA GLU A 75 12.39 -24.48 -3.66
C GLU A 75 11.46 -23.87 -4.71
N TYR A 76 10.53 -23.04 -4.23
CA TYR A 76 9.49 -22.40 -5.03
C TYR A 76 9.51 -20.90 -4.78
N ARG A 77 9.13 -20.15 -5.81
CA ARG A 77 8.94 -18.71 -5.79
C ARG A 77 7.62 -18.31 -6.42
N LEU A 78 7.22 -17.04 -6.28
CA LEU A 78 6.05 -16.51 -6.96
C LEU A 78 6.19 -16.65 -8.47
N GLY A 79 5.13 -17.16 -9.11
CA GLY A 79 5.09 -17.44 -10.53
C GLY A 79 4.67 -16.25 -11.38
N LYS A 80 5.05 -16.29 -12.66
CA LYS A 80 4.82 -15.18 -13.61
C LYS A 80 3.35 -14.95 -13.94
N ALA A 81 2.45 -15.91 -13.71
CA ALA A 81 1.02 -15.70 -13.89
C ALA A 81 0.50 -14.55 -13.02
N LEU A 82 1.06 -14.36 -11.82
CA LEU A 82 0.68 -13.26 -10.92
C LEU A 82 0.89 -11.88 -11.55
N ILE A 83 1.91 -11.72 -12.42
CA ILE A 83 2.15 -10.47 -13.16
C ILE A 83 0.96 -10.20 -14.09
N VAL A 84 0.47 -11.22 -14.79
CA VAL A 84 -0.65 -11.10 -15.75
C VAL A 84 -1.94 -10.72 -15.00
N TYR A 85 -2.22 -11.40 -13.88
CA TYR A 85 -3.37 -11.06 -13.03
C TYR A 85 -3.28 -9.64 -12.47
N GLY A 86 -2.12 -9.25 -11.95
CA GLY A 86 -1.89 -7.91 -11.43
C GLY A 86 -2.01 -6.82 -12.50
N GLN A 87 -1.49 -7.06 -13.71
CA GLN A 87 -1.63 -6.13 -14.83
C GLN A 87 -3.10 -5.97 -15.25
N LYS A 88 -3.86 -7.07 -15.30
CA LYS A 88 -5.29 -7.02 -15.61
C LYS A 88 -6.05 -6.23 -14.54
N ALA A 89 -5.82 -6.56 -13.27
CA ALA A 89 -6.44 -5.84 -12.15
C ALA A 89 -6.14 -4.33 -12.20
N LYS A 90 -4.88 -3.94 -12.45
CA LYS A 90 -4.49 -2.53 -12.60
C LYS A 90 -5.19 -1.84 -13.78
N LYS A 91 -5.38 -2.55 -14.90
CA LYS A 91 -5.99 -1.98 -16.12
C LYS A 91 -7.47 -1.67 -15.92
N ASP A 92 -8.16 -2.41 -15.06
CA ASP A 92 -9.56 -2.22 -14.76
C ASP A 92 -9.82 -1.07 -13.74
N ILE A 93 -8.74 -0.47 -13.19
CA ILE A 93 -8.83 0.71 -12.32
C ILE A 93 -8.82 1.96 -13.20
N ASN A 94 -9.99 2.55 -13.44
CA ASN A 94 -10.15 3.77 -14.26
C ASN A 94 -9.30 4.93 -13.72
N LEU A 95 -9.18 5.06 -12.40
CA LEU A 95 -8.32 6.04 -11.73
C LEU A 95 -6.89 6.05 -12.26
N LEU A 96 -6.31 4.88 -12.56
CA LEU A 96 -4.94 4.79 -13.03
C LEU A 96 -4.75 5.38 -14.43
N SER A 97 -5.71 5.17 -15.34
CA SER A 97 -5.65 5.71 -16.70
C SER A 97 -5.65 7.24 -16.70
N VAL A 98 -6.46 7.81 -15.82
CA VAL A 98 -6.61 9.26 -15.65
C VAL A 98 -5.41 9.88 -14.91
N ALA A 99 -4.87 9.18 -13.92
CA ALA A 99 -3.79 9.69 -13.09
C ALA A 99 -2.43 9.71 -13.79
N LYS A 100 -2.12 8.73 -14.66
CA LYS A 100 -0.81 8.62 -15.31
C LYS A 100 -0.31 9.90 -15.98
N PRO A 101 -1.09 10.58 -16.84
CA PRO A 101 -0.63 11.81 -17.46
C PRO A 101 -0.35 12.92 -16.43
N VAL A 102 -1.18 13.02 -15.38
CA VAL A 102 -0.99 14.02 -14.31
C VAL A 102 0.28 13.71 -13.49
N LEU A 103 0.53 12.43 -13.17
CA LEU A 103 1.77 12.02 -12.50
C LEU A 103 3.00 12.39 -13.31
N LYS A 104 2.96 12.18 -14.63
CA LYS A 104 4.06 12.54 -15.54
C LYS A 104 4.33 14.05 -15.51
N GLU A 105 3.30 14.87 -15.57
CA GLU A 105 3.43 16.32 -15.47
C GLU A 105 4.02 16.74 -14.11
N ILE A 106 3.50 16.20 -12.99
CA ILE A 106 4.03 16.47 -11.64
C ILE A 106 5.51 16.07 -11.54
N ALA A 107 5.88 14.88 -12.02
CA ALA A 107 7.25 14.39 -11.98
C ALA A 107 8.19 15.29 -12.79
N GLN A 108 7.75 15.81 -13.95
CA GLN A 108 8.49 16.76 -14.75
C GLN A 108 8.63 18.12 -14.06
N ASP A 109 7.51 18.67 -13.53
CA ASP A 109 7.50 19.99 -12.89
C ASP A 109 8.35 20.02 -11.62
N ILE A 110 8.27 18.98 -10.81
CA ILE A 110 8.99 18.89 -9.54
C ILE A 110 10.40 18.29 -9.73
N GLY A 111 10.60 17.43 -10.75
CA GLY A 111 11.84 16.72 -10.98
C GLY A 111 12.13 15.59 -10.00
N GLU A 112 11.13 15.15 -9.24
CA GLU A 112 11.20 14.04 -8.28
C GLU A 112 10.15 12.97 -8.62
N THR A 113 10.20 11.81 -7.96
CA THR A 113 9.26 10.71 -8.25
C THR A 113 7.85 11.02 -7.74
N ALA A 114 6.87 11.02 -8.64
CA ALA A 114 5.45 11.14 -8.32
C ALA A 114 4.80 9.76 -8.23
N ASN A 115 3.98 9.54 -7.20
CA ASN A 115 3.34 8.24 -6.94
C ASN A 115 1.86 8.40 -6.68
N ILE A 116 1.09 7.37 -7.02
CA ILE A 116 -0.31 7.23 -6.62
C ILE A 116 -0.52 5.89 -5.94
N GLY A 117 -1.18 5.90 -4.80
CA GLY A 117 -1.47 4.70 -4.01
C GLY A 117 -2.91 4.64 -3.53
N VAL A 118 -3.38 3.44 -3.31
CA VAL A 118 -4.71 3.11 -2.77
C VAL A 118 -4.57 2.26 -1.53
N LEU A 119 -5.54 2.36 -0.63
CA LEU A 119 -5.61 1.50 0.54
C LEU A 119 -6.06 0.08 0.13
N HIS A 120 -5.33 -0.91 0.59
CA HIS A 120 -5.74 -2.29 0.56
C HIS A 120 -5.45 -2.91 1.94
N GLU A 121 -6.50 -3.29 2.65
CA GLU A 121 -6.40 -3.72 4.05
C GLU A 121 -5.66 -2.67 4.90
N ASN A 122 -4.52 -3.04 5.49
CA ASN A 122 -3.70 -2.17 6.33
C ASN A 122 -2.40 -1.69 5.64
N GLN A 123 -2.39 -1.65 4.31
CA GLN A 123 -1.24 -1.22 3.50
C GLN A 123 -1.68 -0.33 2.34
N ILE A 124 -0.75 0.47 1.86
CA ILE A 124 -0.92 1.20 0.60
C ILE A 124 -0.34 0.36 -0.53
N VAL A 125 -1.14 0.11 -1.56
CA VAL A 125 -0.66 -0.47 -2.83
C VAL A 125 -0.33 0.68 -3.78
N ILE A 126 0.93 0.73 -4.23
CA ILE A 126 1.37 1.70 -5.23
C ILE A 126 0.84 1.26 -6.60
N LEU A 127 -0.11 2.02 -7.15
CA LEU A 127 -0.67 1.74 -8.46
C LEU A 127 0.30 2.13 -9.58
N HIS A 128 0.99 3.26 -9.42
CA HIS A 128 1.96 3.78 -10.39
C HIS A 128 2.95 4.73 -9.73
N SER A 129 4.17 4.72 -10.27
CA SER A 129 5.22 5.69 -9.98
C SER A 129 5.77 6.24 -11.28
N GLU A 130 5.91 7.55 -11.37
CA GLU A 130 6.53 8.26 -12.49
C GLU A 130 7.79 8.95 -12.01
N GLN A 131 8.91 8.65 -12.63
CA GLN A 131 10.21 9.19 -12.22
C GLN A 131 10.43 10.59 -12.79
N GLY A 132 10.90 11.50 -11.95
CA GLY A 132 11.36 12.81 -12.39
C GLY A 132 12.72 12.75 -13.11
N GLU A 133 13.11 13.84 -13.73
CA GLU A 133 14.35 13.93 -14.52
C GLU A 133 15.64 14.06 -13.67
N ALA A 134 15.55 14.04 -12.36
CA ALA A 134 16.70 14.09 -11.47
C ALA A 134 17.61 12.88 -11.71
N SER A 135 18.75 13.12 -12.34
CA SER A 135 19.66 12.09 -12.86
C SER A 135 20.45 11.32 -11.79
N ILE A 136 20.44 11.78 -10.54
CA ILE A 136 21.21 11.20 -9.44
C ILE A 136 20.27 11.02 -8.24
N LEU A 137 20.26 9.85 -7.63
CA LEU A 137 19.40 9.47 -6.50
C LEU A 137 17.91 9.59 -6.83
N VAL A 138 17.38 8.58 -7.48
CA VAL A 138 15.94 8.41 -7.73
C VAL A 138 15.33 7.63 -6.58
N SER A 139 14.25 8.15 -6.00
CA SER A 139 13.49 7.41 -5.00
C SER A 139 12.57 6.40 -5.69
N ILE A 140 12.76 5.11 -5.42
CA ILE A 140 11.89 4.03 -5.89
C ILE A 140 11.18 3.45 -4.68
N LEU A 141 9.86 3.65 -4.59
CA LEU A 141 9.06 3.05 -3.54
C LEU A 141 8.83 1.56 -3.81
N PRO A 142 8.73 0.72 -2.76
CA PRO A 142 8.32 -0.66 -2.90
C PRO A 142 6.86 -0.74 -3.40
N PRO A 143 6.40 -1.90 -3.91
CA PRO A 143 5.03 -2.07 -4.40
C PRO A 143 3.95 -1.77 -3.36
N THR A 144 4.27 -1.91 -2.08
CA THR A 144 3.40 -1.58 -0.95
C THR A 144 4.16 -0.79 0.10
N CYS A 145 3.48 0.07 0.85
CA CYS A 145 4.04 0.76 2.00
C CYS A 145 3.06 0.79 3.18
N SER A 146 3.60 0.96 4.37
CA SER A 146 2.83 0.98 5.61
C SER A 146 2.06 2.28 5.79
N LEU A 147 1.01 2.24 6.63
CA LEU A 147 0.20 3.44 6.89
C LEU A 147 0.91 4.45 7.80
N HIS A 148 1.73 4.01 8.74
CA HIS A 148 2.28 4.84 9.82
C HIS A 148 3.50 5.67 9.44
N ASN A 149 4.36 5.17 8.55
CA ASN A 149 5.66 5.76 8.21
C ASN A 149 5.81 6.12 6.72
N SER A 150 4.71 6.22 5.99
CA SER A 150 4.70 6.73 4.61
C SER A 150 3.73 7.89 4.47
N SER A 151 4.06 8.87 3.64
CA SER A 151 3.16 10.02 3.43
C SER A 151 1.81 9.58 2.85
N LEU A 152 1.80 8.69 1.86
CA LEU A 152 0.55 8.11 1.32
C LEU A 152 -0.26 7.43 2.42
N GLY A 153 0.39 6.62 3.25
CA GLY A 153 -0.26 5.89 4.34
C GLY A 153 -0.84 6.82 5.40
N LYS A 154 -0.11 7.85 5.80
CA LYS A 154 -0.57 8.82 6.80
C LYS A 154 -1.81 9.61 6.32
N VAL A 155 -1.96 9.86 5.02
CA VAL A 155 -3.20 10.43 4.46
C VAL A 155 -4.38 9.51 4.72
N PHE A 156 -4.26 8.22 4.45
CA PHE A 156 -5.34 7.26 4.70
C PHE A 156 -5.60 7.10 6.19
N LEU A 157 -4.54 6.89 6.97
CA LEU A 157 -4.65 6.68 8.41
C LEU A 157 -5.35 7.86 9.11
N ALA A 158 -5.03 9.11 8.73
CA ALA A 158 -5.67 10.29 9.27
C ALA A 158 -7.17 10.39 8.96
N ASN A 159 -7.62 9.80 7.83
CA ASN A 159 -9.02 9.80 7.43
C ASN A 159 -9.82 8.59 7.99
N MET A 160 -9.20 7.73 8.79
CA MET A 160 -9.88 6.62 9.47
C MET A 160 -10.52 7.06 10.79
N PRO A 161 -11.56 6.34 11.27
CA PRO A 161 -12.06 6.50 12.63
C PRO A 161 -10.97 6.23 13.67
N ASP A 162 -11.02 6.90 14.80
CA ASP A 162 -10.02 6.72 15.88
C ASP A 162 -9.92 5.30 16.41
N SER A 163 -11.05 4.56 16.42
CA SER A 163 -11.07 3.15 16.77
C SER A 163 -10.16 2.31 15.89
N ASP A 164 -10.21 2.57 14.57
CA ASP A 164 -9.49 1.81 13.57
C ASP A 164 -8.00 2.17 13.58
N ILE A 165 -7.67 3.46 13.80
CA ILE A 165 -6.29 3.91 14.01
C ILE A 165 -5.67 3.23 15.23
N LYS A 166 -6.40 3.20 16.37
CA LYS A 166 -5.96 2.51 17.59
C LYS A 166 -5.81 1.01 17.34
N GLY A 167 -6.76 0.40 16.62
CA GLY A 167 -6.69 -1.01 16.21
C GLY A 167 -5.46 -1.31 15.38
N TYR A 168 -5.14 -0.47 14.40
CA TYR A 168 -3.93 -0.58 13.58
C TYR A 168 -2.66 -0.60 14.44
N PHE A 169 -2.51 0.35 15.37
CA PHE A 169 -1.33 0.42 16.25
C PHE A 169 -1.29 -0.66 17.33
N THR A 170 -2.40 -1.33 17.63
CA THR A 170 -2.44 -2.42 18.62
C THR A 170 -2.16 -3.79 17.99
N GLN A 171 -2.63 -3.99 16.75
CA GLN A 171 -2.53 -5.30 16.06
C GLN A 171 -1.21 -5.52 15.34
N THR A 172 -0.42 -4.46 15.13
CA THR A 172 0.81 -4.52 14.35
C THR A 172 2.00 -4.15 15.24
N THR A 173 3.02 -5.01 15.23
CA THR A 173 4.33 -4.66 15.82
C THR A 173 5.12 -3.90 14.78
N PHE A 174 5.51 -2.68 15.09
CA PHE A 174 6.27 -1.82 14.18
C PHE A 174 7.75 -1.85 14.52
N GLU A 175 8.57 -2.10 13.51
CA GLU A 175 10.00 -1.91 13.61
C GLU A 175 10.34 -0.44 13.37
N ARG A 176 11.15 0.12 14.27
CA ARG A 176 11.62 1.51 14.13
C ARG A 176 12.78 1.56 13.16
N GLN A 177 12.53 1.96 11.91
CA GLN A 177 13.53 2.02 10.83
C GLN A 177 14.49 3.21 11.00
N THR A 178 13.97 4.32 11.54
CA THR A 178 14.75 5.52 11.86
C THR A 178 14.34 6.07 13.22
N ALA A 179 15.05 7.06 13.73
CA ALA A 179 14.65 7.76 14.95
C ALA A 179 13.29 8.47 14.81
N ASN A 180 12.88 8.80 13.60
CA ASN A 180 11.64 9.53 13.29
C ASN A 180 10.45 8.61 13.03
N THR A 181 10.66 7.29 12.88
CA THR A 181 9.57 6.34 12.60
C THR A 181 8.48 6.41 13.68
N ILE A 182 7.25 6.68 13.26
CA ILE A 182 6.06 6.65 14.11
C ILE A 182 5.71 5.19 14.40
N THR A 183 5.60 4.82 15.68
CA THR A 183 5.33 3.43 16.07
C THR A 183 4.16 3.29 17.03
N SER A 184 3.48 4.39 17.37
CA SER A 184 2.36 4.38 18.31
C SER A 184 1.24 5.34 17.90
N TYR A 185 0.02 5.04 18.40
CA TYR A 185 -1.12 5.95 18.24
C TYR A 185 -0.84 7.34 18.80
N ASP A 186 -0.18 7.43 19.95
CA ASP A 186 0.11 8.72 20.62
C ASP A 186 1.10 9.59 19.81
N GLU A 187 2.04 8.95 19.10
CA GLU A 187 2.93 9.67 18.17
C GLU A 187 2.16 10.16 16.95
N PHE A 188 1.31 9.30 16.35
CA PHE A 188 0.53 9.64 15.15
C PHE A 188 -0.54 10.69 15.44
N SER A 189 -1.25 10.60 16.58
CA SER A 189 -2.34 11.52 16.93
C SER A 189 -1.92 12.98 16.94
N LYS A 190 -0.65 13.26 17.23
CA LYS A 190 -0.08 14.63 17.20
C LYS A 190 -0.07 15.26 15.80
N GLN A 191 -0.09 14.44 14.75
CA GLN A 191 -0.08 14.89 13.35
C GLN A 191 -1.45 14.76 12.68
N LYS A 192 -2.36 13.94 13.23
CA LYS A 192 -3.64 13.61 12.59
C LYS A 192 -4.45 14.85 12.22
N ASP A 193 -4.73 15.70 13.21
CA ASP A 193 -5.59 16.87 13.03
C ASP A 193 -4.96 17.87 12.05
N GLN A 194 -3.63 17.98 12.07
CA GLN A 194 -2.88 18.81 11.13
C GLN A 194 -3.02 18.27 9.69
N ILE A 195 -2.86 16.94 9.49
CA ILE A 195 -3.01 16.31 8.17
C ILE A 195 -4.42 16.58 7.61
N ILE A 196 -5.45 16.46 8.43
CA ILE A 196 -6.84 16.73 8.02
C ILE A 196 -7.05 18.21 7.69
N THR A 197 -6.57 19.11 8.54
CA THR A 197 -6.76 20.56 8.38
C THR A 197 -6.00 21.10 7.18
N ASP A 198 -4.74 20.73 7.03
CA ASP A 198 -3.87 21.24 5.98
C ASP A 198 -4.10 20.53 4.63
N GLY A 199 -4.71 19.33 4.68
CA GLY A 199 -4.99 18.54 3.50
C GLY A 199 -3.74 17.94 2.84
N TYR A 200 -2.69 17.69 3.62
CA TYR A 200 -1.50 16.96 3.19
C TYR A 200 -0.82 16.25 4.36
N SER A 201 0.01 15.27 4.08
CA SER A 201 0.91 14.64 5.03
C SER A 201 2.35 14.81 4.59
N LEU A 202 3.25 15.00 5.55
CA LEU A 202 4.70 15.01 5.37
C LEU A 202 5.30 13.80 6.08
N GLU A 203 6.04 12.98 5.35
CA GLU A 203 6.95 11.98 5.87
C GLU A 203 8.36 12.53 5.76
N LYS A 204 9.06 12.68 6.89
CA LYS A 204 10.40 13.23 6.95
C LYS A 204 11.34 12.23 7.61
N GLU A 205 12.01 11.43 6.77
CA GLU A 205 12.97 10.42 7.22
C GLU A 205 12.37 9.41 8.23
N GLU A 206 11.08 9.08 8.08
CA GLU A 206 10.42 8.09 8.92
C GLU A 206 10.61 6.67 8.39
N TRP A 207 10.66 6.53 7.06
CA TRP A 207 10.94 5.27 6.36
C TRP A 207 12.43 5.01 6.26
N GLU A 208 13.20 5.99 5.78
CA GLU A 208 14.62 5.88 5.55
C GLU A 208 15.30 7.24 5.72
N TYR A 209 16.50 7.26 6.30
CA TYR A 209 17.28 8.49 6.41
C TYR A 209 17.62 9.06 5.03
N GLY A 210 17.46 10.37 4.89
CA GLY A 210 17.69 11.09 3.64
C GLY A 210 16.51 11.05 2.66
N LEU A 211 15.41 10.37 2.96
CA LEU A 211 14.17 10.36 2.16
C LEU A 211 13.11 11.24 2.80
N SER A 212 12.42 12.06 1.99
CA SER A 212 11.20 12.77 2.40
C SER A 212 10.11 12.61 1.34
N CYS A 213 8.87 12.48 1.81
CA CYS A 213 7.71 12.31 0.96
C CYS A 213 6.58 13.24 1.42
N ILE A 214 5.88 13.84 0.46
CA ILE A 214 4.67 14.65 0.70
C ILE A 214 3.52 13.98 -0.04
N ALA A 215 2.36 13.85 0.60
CA ALA A 215 1.18 13.30 -0.02
C ALA A 215 -0.07 14.14 0.25
N VAL A 216 -0.99 14.12 -0.72
CA VAL A 216 -2.31 14.75 -0.63
C VAL A 216 -3.40 13.71 -0.91
N PRO A 217 -4.61 13.85 -0.33
CA PRO A 217 -5.74 12.98 -0.62
C PRO A 217 -6.34 13.27 -2.00
N ILE A 218 -6.81 12.23 -2.68
CA ILE A 218 -7.71 12.31 -3.83
C ILE A 218 -9.09 11.86 -3.33
N LYS A 219 -10.02 12.81 -3.21
CA LYS A 219 -11.39 12.59 -2.69
C LYS A 219 -12.42 12.83 -3.77
N ASP A 220 -13.46 12.00 -3.80
CA ASP A 220 -14.61 12.25 -4.67
C ASP A 220 -15.52 13.38 -4.15
N SER A 221 -16.58 13.71 -4.90
CA SER A 221 -17.53 14.75 -4.56
C SER A 221 -18.30 14.53 -3.26
N THR A 222 -18.31 13.31 -2.73
CA THR A 222 -18.93 12.96 -1.44
C THR A 222 -17.94 13.07 -0.26
N GLY A 223 -16.66 13.36 -0.56
CA GLY A 223 -15.58 13.41 0.43
C GLY A 223 -14.93 12.04 0.71
N HIS A 224 -15.35 10.98 0.00
CA HIS A 224 -14.74 9.66 0.16
C HIS A 224 -13.33 9.65 -0.44
N LEU A 225 -12.35 9.13 0.33
CA LEU A 225 -10.94 9.05 -0.05
C LEU A 225 -10.74 7.88 -1.03
N LEU A 226 -10.49 8.19 -2.30
CA LEU A 226 -10.28 7.19 -3.35
C LEU A 226 -8.82 6.72 -3.43
N ALA A 227 -7.89 7.67 -3.30
CA ALA A 227 -6.46 7.44 -3.42
C ALA A 227 -5.67 8.53 -2.70
N ALA A 228 -4.36 8.39 -2.66
CA ALA A 228 -3.44 9.44 -2.29
C ALA A 228 -2.38 9.63 -3.39
N LEU A 229 -1.99 10.88 -3.61
CA LEU A 229 -0.99 11.33 -4.58
C LEU A 229 0.22 11.85 -3.82
N SER A 230 1.45 11.44 -4.16
CA SER A 230 2.65 11.89 -3.47
C SER A 230 3.81 12.21 -4.40
N VAL A 231 4.75 12.98 -3.86
CA VAL A 231 6.10 13.16 -4.39
C VAL A 231 7.10 12.67 -3.35
N SER A 232 8.09 11.89 -3.80
CA SER A 232 9.15 11.32 -2.99
C SER A 232 10.51 11.69 -3.56
N GLY A 233 11.44 12.12 -2.71
CA GLY A 233 12.78 12.48 -3.12
C GLY A 233 13.75 12.65 -1.95
N PRO A 234 15.05 12.82 -2.20
CA PRO A 234 16.02 13.12 -1.17
C PRO A 234 15.62 14.35 -0.34
N SER A 235 15.67 14.23 1.00
CA SER A 235 15.24 15.29 1.93
C SER A 235 15.84 16.65 1.61
N SER A 236 17.13 16.69 1.29
CA SER A 236 17.84 17.94 0.96
C SER A 236 17.30 18.60 -0.32
N ARG A 237 16.92 17.82 -1.35
CA ARG A 237 16.35 18.37 -2.59
C ARG A 237 14.91 18.82 -2.38
N MET A 238 14.12 18.06 -1.59
CA MET A 238 12.73 18.40 -1.27
C MET A 238 12.68 19.75 -0.51
N GLU A 239 13.59 19.97 0.45
CA GLU A 239 13.70 21.24 1.17
C GLU A 239 14.08 22.42 0.26
N LEU A 240 15.04 22.22 -0.65
CA LEU A 240 15.46 23.25 -1.61
C LEU A 240 14.35 23.67 -2.58
N LYS A 241 13.45 22.75 -2.91
CA LYS A 241 12.31 23.01 -3.82
C LYS A 241 11.14 23.71 -3.13
N ASN A 242 11.19 23.89 -1.85
CA ASN A 242 10.14 24.40 -0.99
C ASN A 242 8.90 23.48 -0.94
N TYR A 243 8.58 22.98 0.25
CA TYR A 243 7.44 22.08 0.46
C TYR A 243 6.11 22.70 0.03
N ASP A 244 5.89 24.00 0.22
CA ASP A 244 4.64 24.67 -0.18
C ASP A 244 4.41 24.61 -1.71
N THR A 245 5.47 24.72 -2.50
CA THR A 245 5.40 24.58 -3.96
C THR A 245 5.01 23.17 -4.35
N ILE A 246 5.59 22.16 -3.71
CA ILE A 246 5.29 20.75 -3.97
C ILE A 246 3.84 20.45 -3.56
N ILE A 247 3.42 20.91 -2.38
CA ILE A 247 2.05 20.73 -1.86
C ILE A 247 1.03 21.37 -2.81
N ALA A 248 1.27 22.59 -3.26
CA ALA A 248 0.37 23.28 -4.19
C ALA A 248 0.22 22.51 -5.51
N ARG A 249 1.34 22.01 -6.09
CA ARG A 249 1.33 21.22 -7.32
C ARG A 249 0.61 19.88 -7.14
N LEU A 250 0.81 19.22 -5.99
CA LEU A 250 0.11 17.96 -5.67
C LEU A 250 -1.41 18.19 -5.53
N LYS A 251 -1.85 19.24 -4.83
CA LYS A 251 -3.27 19.58 -4.68
C LYS A 251 -3.90 19.85 -6.05
N GLN A 252 -3.24 20.65 -6.89
CA GLN A 252 -3.69 20.88 -8.27
C GLN A 252 -3.83 19.56 -9.03
N GLY A 253 -2.85 18.66 -8.95
CA GLY A 253 -2.89 17.35 -9.60
C GLY A 253 -4.02 16.46 -9.08
N ALA A 254 -4.32 16.49 -7.79
CA ALA A 254 -5.46 15.76 -7.21
C ALA A 254 -6.79 16.27 -7.78
N ASP A 255 -6.97 17.58 -7.89
CA ASP A 255 -8.16 18.20 -8.49
C ASP A 255 -8.29 17.85 -9.98
N GLU A 256 -7.19 17.87 -10.73
CA GLU A 256 -7.16 17.47 -12.14
C GLU A 256 -7.59 16.01 -12.32
N ILE A 257 -7.12 15.09 -11.48
CA ILE A 257 -7.50 13.67 -11.51
C ILE A 257 -9.00 13.51 -11.26
N ILE A 258 -9.55 14.18 -10.25
CA ILE A 258 -11.00 14.10 -9.94
C ILE A 258 -11.85 14.67 -11.05
N ASN A 259 -11.46 15.80 -11.63
CA ASN A 259 -12.19 16.41 -12.74
C ASN A 259 -12.24 15.48 -13.96
N ARG A 260 -11.12 14.84 -14.32
CA ARG A 260 -11.06 13.88 -15.43
C ARG A 260 -11.90 12.64 -15.15
N LEU A 261 -11.85 12.08 -13.91
CA LEU A 261 -12.68 10.95 -13.49
C LEU A 261 -14.19 11.26 -13.60
N SER A 262 -14.59 12.49 -13.32
CA SER A 262 -15.98 12.91 -13.38
C SER A 262 -16.49 13.07 -14.82
N THR A 263 -15.59 13.34 -15.77
CA THR A 263 -15.91 13.56 -17.18
C THR A 263 -15.99 12.24 -17.99
N GLU A 264 -15.36 11.16 -17.49
CA GLU A 264 -15.37 9.84 -18.14
C GLU A 264 -16.52 8.93 -17.67
N ARG A 265 -17.39 9.40 -16.80
CA ARG A 265 -18.64 8.72 -16.39
C ARG A 265 -19.81 9.18 -17.27
#